data_8046180af5490afad04c1cf05bb9b985
#
_entry.id   8046180af5490afad04c1cf05bb9b985
#
_cell.length_a   1.000
_cell.length_b   1.000
_cell.length_c   1.000
_cell.angle_alpha   90.00
_cell.angle_beta   90.00
_cell.angle_gamma   90.00
#
_symmetry.space_group_name_H-M   'P 1'
#
loop_
_entity.id
_entity.type
_entity.pdbx_description
1 polymer ?
#
loop_
_entity_poly.entity_id
_entity_poly.type
_entity_poly.pdbx_seq_one_letter_code
_entity_poly.pdbx_strand_id
1 'polypeptide(L)'
;MALYEEQTLKIYNSLSGKKEVFQPIHQGYVGMYVCGPTVYSKVHLGNCRTFMSFDMIYRYLLHLGYKVRYVRNITDAGHLEDDADQGEDKISKKARLEKIEPMEVVQRYTTDFHNILRKFNLLPPSIEPTATGHIVEQIEIIKVILEKGYAYEKNGSIYFNVVKFNEDYNYGKLSGRKLEDMIANTRELTAQDEKENPQDFALWKRAEPQHIMRWPSPWGEGFPGWHLECTVMSTKYLGETFDIHGGGMDLKFPHHECEIAQAEAGYDKSPVRYWMHANMLTLNGKKMSKSTGNNLLPDEIFSGENDILSKPYPPAAVRFFMMQAHYTSILDLSDEALQAAEKGYHRLMDSLTLLEDLPVSGESTLDVPSWRQRCYDAMNDDFNSPVLIAQLFEGVKWIHLVREGKMHLEAKDKSLLQTTMQDFVFDVLGIETAHSDSAETDKLDGVMQLLIEMRNKARADKDFATSDQIRDALGSLGIQLKDGNEGTTYSL
;
A
#
# COMPACT_ATOMS: atom_id res chain seq x y z
N MET A 1 0.32 -23.40 -20.04
CA MET A 1 1.29 -23.49 -18.92
C MET A 1 1.25 -22.16 -18.21
N ALA A 2 1.26 -22.13 -16.90
CA ALA A 2 1.25 -20.85 -16.18
C ALA A 2 2.64 -20.19 -16.28
N LEU A 3 2.70 -18.85 -16.35
CA LEU A 3 3.98 -18.15 -16.55
C LEU A 3 5.00 -18.43 -15.44
N TYR A 4 4.56 -18.71 -14.21
CA TYR A 4 5.47 -19.08 -13.11
C TYR A 4 6.24 -20.39 -13.35
N GLU A 5 5.84 -21.22 -14.30
CA GLU A 5 6.58 -22.45 -14.70
C GLU A 5 7.69 -22.14 -15.71
N GLU A 6 7.59 -21.01 -16.42
CA GLU A 6 8.52 -20.56 -17.44
C GLU A 6 9.49 -19.48 -16.93
N GLN A 7 9.02 -18.66 -15.97
CA GLN A 7 9.76 -17.52 -15.42
C GLN A 7 10.40 -17.87 -14.07
N THR A 8 11.63 -17.42 -13.84
CA THR A 8 12.35 -17.64 -12.57
C THR A 8 12.40 -16.38 -11.76
N LEU A 9 11.42 -16.21 -10.85
CA LEU A 9 11.36 -15.08 -9.92
C LEU A 9 12.41 -15.24 -8.81
N LYS A 10 13.17 -14.17 -8.54
CA LYS A 10 14.05 -14.03 -7.37
C LYS A 10 13.53 -12.92 -6.48
N ILE A 11 13.59 -13.12 -5.18
CA ILE A 11 13.13 -12.18 -4.15
C ILE A 11 14.26 -11.90 -3.17
N TYR A 12 14.49 -10.63 -2.85
CA TYR A 12 15.39 -10.26 -1.76
C TYR A 12 14.73 -10.57 -0.43
N ASN A 13 15.31 -11.52 0.29
CA ASN A 13 14.83 -11.92 1.61
C ASN A 13 15.59 -11.15 2.70
N SER A 14 14.90 -10.29 3.44
CA SER A 14 15.51 -9.48 4.51
C SER A 14 16.10 -10.32 5.65
N LEU A 15 15.62 -11.55 5.83
CA LEU A 15 16.13 -12.46 6.86
C LEU A 15 17.51 -13.00 6.49
N SER A 16 17.70 -13.48 5.27
CA SER A 16 18.99 -13.98 4.79
C SER A 16 19.91 -12.87 4.27
N GLY A 17 19.38 -11.69 3.95
CA GLY A 17 20.11 -10.60 3.32
C GLY A 17 20.51 -10.85 1.88
N LYS A 18 19.84 -11.78 1.16
CA LYS A 18 20.19 -12.22 -0.19
C LYS A 18 18.97 -12.31 -1.09
N LYS A 19 19.20 -12.21 -2.42
CA LYS A 19 18.20 -12.59 -3.42
C LYS A 19 18.18 -14.12 -3.54
N GLU A 20 16.99 -14.69 -3.38
CA GLU A 20 16.72 -16.12 -3.42
C GLU A 20 15.73 -16.44 -4.55
N VAL A 21 15.84 -17.61 -5.16
CA VAL A 21 14.82 -18.09 -6.10
C VAL A 21 13.53 -18.34 -5.33
N PHE A 22 12.46 -17.69 -5.76
CA PHE A 22 11.17 -17.84 -5.12
C PHE A 22 10.61 -19.25 -5.31
N GLN A 23 10.33 -19.92 -4.22
CA GLN A 23 9.72 -21.24 -4.17
C GLN A 23 8.55 -21.20 -3.19
N PRO A 24 7.30 -21.17 -3.66
CA PRO A 24 6.14 -21.17 -2.77
C PRO A 24 6.05 -22.50 -2.00
N ILE A 25 5.43 -22.45 -0.83
CA ILE A 25 5.18 -23.65 0.01
C ILE A 25 4.31 -24.65 -0.75
N HIS A 26 3.31 -24.14 -1.47
CA HIS A 26 2.42 -24.92 -2.29
C HIS A 26 2.50 -24.45 -3.74
N GLN A 27 2.87 -25.35 -4.65
CA GLN A 27 3.01 -25.01 -6.07
C GLN A 27 1.75 -24.33 -6.62
N GLY A 28 1.92 -23.19 -7.29
CA GLY A 28 0.84 -22.40 -7.86
C GLY A 28 0.02 -21.56 -6.86
N TYR A 29 0.34 -21.61 -5.56
CA TYR A 29 -0.33 -20.84 -4.51
C TYR A 29 0.68 -20.02 -3.72
N VAL A 30 0.31 -18.80 -3.35
CA VAL A 30 1.15 -17.92 -2.52
C VAL A 30 0.32 -17.35 -1.38
N GLY A 31 0.80 -17.53 -0.15
CA GLY A 31 0.32 -16.84 1.04
C GLY A 31 1.12 -15.56 1.25
N MET A 32 0.47 -14.39 1.21
CA MET A 32 1.11 -13.10 1.40
C MET A 32 0.41 -12.31 2.50
N TYR A 33 1.16 -11.87 3.51
CA TYR A 33 0.69 -10.98 4.56
C TYR A 33 1.43 -9.64 4.48
N VAL A 34 0.72 -8.55 4.62
CA VAL A 34 1.32 -7.20 4.69
C VAL A 34 0.73 -6.48 5.89
N CYS A 35 1.59 -5.97 6.78
CA CYS A 35 1.14 -5.16 7.91
C CYS A 35 0.36 -3.93 7.43
N GLY A 36 -0.86 -3.79 7.94
CA GLY A 36 -1.77 -2.72 7.62
C GLY A 36 -1.58 -1.47 8.49
N PRO A 37 -2.43 -0.47 8.34
CA PRO A 37 -2.32 0.77 9.09
C PRO A 37 -2.95 0.67 10.47
N THR A 38 -2.46 1.50 11.41
CA THR A 38 -3.23 1.88 12.61
C THR A 38 -4.16 3.04 12.25
N VAL A 39 -5.46 2.82 12.39
CA VAL A 39 -6.49 3.71 11.87
C VAL A 39 -6.92 4.79 12.88
N TYR A 40 -6.00 5.64 13.30
CA TYR A 40 -6.26 6.79 14.18
C TYR A 40 -6.07 8.14 13.49
N SER A 41 -5.56 8.17 12.27
CA SER A 41 -5.32 9.38 11.48
C SER A 41 -5.31 9.07 9.99
N LYS A 42 -5.44 10.11 9.15
CA LYS A 42 -5.25 9.98 7.70
C LYS A 42 -3.92 9.31 7.36
N VAL A 43 -3.95 8.43 6.36
CA VAL A 43 -2.76 7.76 5.84
C VAL A 43 -1.84 8.79 5.18
N HIS A 44 -0.55 8.74 5.47
CA HIS A 44 0.42 9.61 4.82
C HIS A 44 1.06 8.92 3.62
N LEU A 45 1.69 9.72 2.75
CA LEU A 45 2.22 9.24 1.47
C LEU A 45 3.31 8.16 1.61
N GLY A 46 4.09 8.19 2.71
CA GLY A 46 5.07 7.15 3.01
C GLY A 46 4.43 5.75 3.21
N ASN A 47 3.28 5.68 3.92
CA ASN A 47 2.53 4.43 4.02
C ASN A 47 1.98 4.01 2.65
N CYS A 48 1.46 4.96 1.86
CA CYS A 48 0.95 4.67 0.52
C CYS A 48 2.03 4.04 -0.36
N ARG A 49 3.30 4.50 -0.27
CA ARG A 49 4.42 3.88 -1.00
C ARG A 49 4.60 2.42 -0.65
N THR A 50 4.55 2.08 0.63
CA THR A 50 4.63 0.68 1.07
C THR A 50 3.51 -0.15 0.45
N PHE A 51 2.26 0.31 0.56
CA PHE A 51 1.12 -0.41 0.00
C PHE A 51 1.17 -0.50 -1.54
N MET A 52 1.60 0.55 -2.25
CA MET A 52 1.81 0.50 -3.71
C MET A 52 2.89 -0.51 -4.11
N SER A 53 3.98 -0.61 -3.33
CA SER A 53 5.04 -1.58 -3.59
C SER A 53 4.52 -3.01 -3.47
N PHE A 54 3.76 -3.31 -2.42
CA PHE A 54 3.17 -4.65 -2.25
C PHE A 54 1.98 -4.91 -3.18
N ASP A 55 1.27 -3.90 -3.63
CA ASP A 55 0.27 -4.04 -4.70
C ASP A 55 0.92 -4.44 -6.04
N MET A 56 2.04 -3.82 -6.40
CA MET A 56 2.81 -4.21 -7.59
C MET A 56 3.33 -5.65 -7.48
N ILE A 57 3.85 -6.04 -6.32
CA ILE A 57 4.30 -7.41 -6.05
C ILE A 57 3.12 -8.39 -6.19
N TYR A 58 1.98 -8.08 -5.58
CA TYR A 58 0.75 -8.86 -5.67
C TYR A 58 0.27 -9.01 -7.11
N ARG A 59 0.21 -7.90 -7.87
CA ARG A 59 -0.18 -7.88 -9.28
C ARG A 59 0.76 -8.74 -10.14
N TYR A 60 2.07 -8.65 -9.91
CA TYR A 60 3.02 -9.46 -10.68
C TYR A 60 2.90 -10.95 -10.37
N LEU A 61 2.68 -11.33 -9.13
CA LEU A 61 2.41 -12.72 -8.76
C LEU A 61 1.13 -13.24 -9.44
N LEU A 62 0.07 -12.44 -9.49
CA LEU A 62 -1.15 -12.77 -10.23
C LEU A 62 -0.90 -12.89 -11.73
N HIS A 63 -0.12 -11.97 -12.32
CA HIS A 63 0.27 -12.00 -13.74
C HIS A 63 1.06 -13.25 -14.08
N LEU A 64 1.93 -13.71 -13.21
CA LEU A 64 2.64 -14.98 -13.36
C LEU A 64 1.72 -16.21 -13.28
N GLY A 65 0.47 -16.05 -12.87
CA GLY A 65 -0.53 -17.10 -12.78
C GLY A 65 -0.62 -17.79 -11.41
N TYR A 66 0.00 -17.24 -10.37
CA TYR A 66 -0.20 -17.73 -9.01
C TYR A 66 -1.60 -17.40 -8.49
N LYS A 67 -2.16 -18.27 -7.69
CA LYS A 67 -3.31 -17.97 -6.83
C LYS A 67 -2.79 -17.40 -5.52
N VAL A 68 -2.96 -16.10 -5.32
CA VAL A 68 -2.42 -15.40 -4.15
C VAL A 68 -3.54 -15.17 -3.13
N ARG A 69 -3.33 -15.65 -1.90
CA ARG A 69 -4.14 -15.23 -0.75
C ARG A 69 -3.41 -14.07 -0.07
N TYR A 70 -3.85 -12.85 -0.37
CA TYR A 70 -3.32 -11.63 0.21
C TYR A 70 -4.12 -11.24 1.45
N VAL A 71 -3.45 -11.16 2.60
CA VAL A 71 -4.02 -10.71 3.88
C VAL A 71 -3.34 -9.42 4.29
N ARG A 72 -4.14 -8.42 4.66
CA ARG A 72 -3.68 -7.15 5.21
C ARG A 72 -4.57 -6.77 6.38
N ASN A 73 -3.99 -6.53 7.55
CA ASN A 73 -4.80 -6.20 8.72
C ASN A 73 -5.19 -4.72 8.80
N ILE A 74 -6.15 -4.45 9.68
CA ILE A 74 -6.44 -3.13 10.23
C ILE A 74 -6.13 -3.18 11.73
N THR A 75 -5.17 -2.38 12.19
CA THR A 75 -4.90 -2.20 13.61
C THR A 75 -5.90 -1.19 14.17
N ASP A 76 -6.90 -1.72 14.85
CA ASP A 76 -8.03 -0.97 15.41
C ASP A 76 -8.04 -0.94 16.96
N ALA A 77 -6.98 -1.47 17.61
CA ALA A 77 -6.76 -1.41 19.07
C ALA A 77 -5.28 -1.71 19.42
N GLY A 78 -4.88 -1.41 20.65
CA GLY A 78 -3.63 -1.93 21.26
C GLY A 78 -2.34 -1.22 20.83
N HIS A 79 -2.39 -0.19 19.98
CA HIS A 79 -1.20 0.55 19.57
C HIS A 79 -1.00 1.79 20.44
N LEU A 80 -0.11 1.71 21.40
CA LEU A 80 0.21 2.79 22.34
C LEU A 80 1.00 3.93 21.69
N GLU A 81 1.12 5.06 22.39
CA GLU A 81 1.76 6.29 21.85
C GLU A 81 3.22 6.10 21.53
N ASP A 82 3.96 5.40 22.40
CA ASP A 82 5.30 4.97 22.11
C ASP A 82 5.34 3.48 21.72
N ASP A 83 6.32 3.12 20.89
CA ASP A 83 6.50 1.73 20.46
C ASP A 83 7.12 0.85 21.57
N ALA A 84 7.31 1.40 22.79
CA ALA A 84 7.86 0.73 23.97
C ALA A 84 6.79 0.32 25.01
N ASP A 85 5.52 0.20 24.59
CA ASP A 85 4.35 -0.21 25.39
C ASP A 85 3.96 0.78 26.52
N GLN A 86 4.22 2.08 26.31
CA GLN A 86 3.83 3.14 27.25
C GLN A 86 2.89 4.16 26.61
N GLY A 87 2.20 4.93 27.44
CA GLY A 87 1.27 5.96 26.99
C GLY A 87 -0.15 5.45 26.76
N GLU A 88 -0.98 6.33 26.21
CA GLU A 88 -2.38 6.03 25.89
C GLU A 88 -2.47 5.33 24.51
N ASP A 89 -3.48 4.49 24.33
CA ASP A 89 -3.80 3.95 23.01
C ASP A 89 -4.13 5.09 22.03
N LYS A 90 -3.52 5.07 20.84
CA LYS A 90 -3.61 6.15 19.84
C LYS A 90 -5.05 6.43 19.39
N ILE A 91 -5.87 5.38 19.28
CA ILE A 91 -7.28 5.50 18.88
C ILE A 91 -8.10 6.10 20.02
N SER A 92 -7.93 5.57 21.23
CA SER A 92 -8.62 6.07 22.45
C SER A 92 -8.28 7.53 22.72
N LYS A 93 -7.01 7.91 22.59
CA LYS A 93 -6.58 9.31 22.69
C LYS A 93 -7.26 10.21 21.66
N LYS A 94 -7.30 9.77 20.40
CA LYS A 94 -7.96 10.52 19.32
C LYS A 94 -9.46 10.69 19.61
N ALA A 95 -10.12 9.61 19.98
CA ALA A 95 -11.55 9.61 20.34
C ALA A 95 -11.85 10.58 21.49
N ARG A 96 -11.05 10.55 22.56
CA ARG A 96 -11.17 11.45 23.70
C ARG A 96 -10.99 12.93 23.30
N LEU A 97 -10.01 13.23 22.47
CA LEU A 97 -9.75 14.60 21.99
C LEU A 97 -10.88 15.12 21.09
N GLU A 98 -11.48 14.27 20.28
CA GLU A 98 -12.60 14.62 19.39
C GLU A 98 -13.98 14.43 20.06
N LYS A 99 -14.04 13.89 21.28
CA LYS A 99 -15.28 13.61 22.04
C LYS A 99 -16.25 12.68 21.28
N ILE A 100 -15.71 11.63 20.69
CA ILE A 100 -16.43 10.57 19.94
C ILE A 100 -16.02 9.20 20.48
N GLU A 101 -16.71 8.13 20.05
CA GLU A 101 -16.36 6.76 20.41
C GLU A 101 -15.13 6.28 19.62
N PRO A 102 -14.26 5.42 20.22
CA PRO A 102 -13.09 4.87 19.52
C PRO A 102 -13.43 4.21 18.18
N MET A 103 -14.55 3.48 18.10
CA MET A 103 -14.98 2.82 16.88
C MET A 103 -15.47 3.78 15.79
N GLU A 104 -15.88 5.01 16.14
CA GLU A 104 -16.13 6.07 15.15
C GLU A 104 -14.82 6.56 14.52
N VAL A 105 -13.74 6.68 15.32
CA VAL A 105 -12.39 6.98 14.81
C VAL A 105 -11.95 5.90 13.85
N VAL A 106 -12.04 4.62 14.26
CA VAL A 106 -11.69 3.44 13.43
C VAL A 106 -12.46 3.45 12.11
N GLN A 107 -13.79 3.60 12.16
CA GLN A 107 -14.64 3.59 10.96
C GLN A 107 -14.25 4.71 9.99
N ARG A 108 -14.06 5.93 10.50
CA ARG A 108 -13.71 7.10 9.69
C ARG A 108 -12.39 6.90 8.96
N TYR A 109 -11.32 6.54 9.67
CA TYR A 109 -10.00 6.44 9.09
C TYR A 109 -9.77 5.16 8.28
N THR A 110 -10.50 4.09 8.56
CA THR A 110 -10.54 2.90 7.70
C THR A 110 -11.17 3.23 6.34
N THR A 111 -12.29 3.97 6.36
CA THR A 111 -12.95 4.42 5.12
C THR A 111 -12.05 5.36 4.31
N ASP A 112 -11.41 6.32 4.98
CA ASP A 112 -10.44 7.24 4.36
C ASP A 112 -9.27 6.47 3.72
N PHE A 113 -8.69 5.54 4.46
CA PHE A 113 -7.62 4.66 3.97
C PHE A 113 -8.02 3.91 2.70
N HIS A 114 -9.18 3.25 2.70
CA HIS A 114 -9.66 2.53 1.51
C HIS A 114 -9.91 3.47 0.32
N ASN A 115 -10.42 4.68 0.55
CA ASN A 115 -10.64 5.67 -0.50
C ASN A 115 -9.31 6.10 -1.14
N ILE A 116 -8.29 6.37 -0.33
CA ILE A 116 -6.96 6.74 -0.82
C ILE A 116 -6.34 5.60 -1.63
N LEU A 117 -6.42 4.36 -1.15
CA LEU A 117 -5.88 3.21 -1.89
C LEU A 117 -6.60 3.01 -3.23
N ARG A 118 -7.93 3.21 -3.28
CA ARG A 118 -8.70 3.14 -4.54
C ARG A 118 -8.29 4.24 -5.53
N LYS A 119 -8.07 5.49 -5.06
CA LYS A 119 -7.56 6.57 -5.91
C LYS A 119 -6.20 6.23 -6.54
N PHE A 120 -5.37 5.47 -5.85
CA PHE A 120 -4.11 4.96 -6.35
C PHE A 120 -4.22 3.64 -7.13
N ASN A 121 -5.43 3.15 -7.41
CA ASN A 121 -5.69 1.89 -8.10
C ASN A 121 -5.04 0.67 -7.43
N LEU A 122 -5.04 0.58 -6.09
CA LEU A 122 -4.59 -0.62 -5.41
C LEU A 122 -5.68 -1.68 -5.38
N LEU A 123 -5.29 -2.92 -5.66
CA LEU A 123 -6.19 -4.07 -5.52
C LEU A 123 -6.51 -4.32 -4.04
N PRO A 124 -7.76 -4.68 -3.72
CA PRO A 124 -8.11 -5.06 -2.35
C PRO A 124 -7.41 -6.37 -1.96
N PRO A 125 -7.10 -6.56 -0.66
CA PRO A 125 -6.64 -7.85 -0.17
C PRO A 125 -7.77 -8.90 -0.26
N SER A 126 -7.39 -10.19 -0.24
CA SER A 126 -8.37 -11.29 -0.17
C SER A 126 -9.10 -11.30 1.16
N ILE A 127 -8.41 -10.93 2.26
CA ILE A 127 -8.93 -10.88 3.63
C ILE A 127 -8.31 -9.66 4.31
N GLU A 128 -9.14 -8.86 4.99
CA GLU A 128 -8.68 -7.71 5.76
C GLU A 128 -9.19 -7.82 7.21
N PRO A 129 -8.47 -8.58 8.06
CA PRO A 129 -8.86 -8.82 9.45
C PRO A 129 -8.55 -7.60 10.34
N THR A 130 -9.29 -7.48 11.46
CA THR A 130 -9.04 -6.46 12.47
C THR A 130 -8.46 -7.07 13.74
N ALA A 131 -7.67 -6.32 14.50
CA ALA A 131 -7.11 -6.75 15.79
C ALA A 131 -8.23 -7.08 16.78
N THR A 132 -9.26 -6.22 16.86
CA THR A 132 -10.42 -6.44 17.75
C THR A 132 -11.23 -7.68 17.40
N GLY A 133 -11.26 -8.07 16.12
CA GLY A 133 -11.92 -9.29 15.65
C GLY A 133 -11.20 -10.59 16.04
N HIS A 134 -10.00 -10.50 16.64
CA HIS A 134 -9.11 -11.65 16.90
C HIS A 134 -8.61 -11.71 18.35
N ILE A 135 -9.33 -11.11 19.29
CA ILE A 135 -8.97 -11.09 20.72
C ILE A 135 -8.88 -12.50 21.30
N VAL A 136 -9.77 -13.40 20.92
CA VAL A 136 -9.78 -14.78 21.43
C VAL A 136 -8.52 -15.50 21.01
N GLU A 137 -8.15 -15.44 19.75
CA GLU A 137 -6.95 -16.08 19.22
C GLU A 137 -5.67 -15.49 19.80
N GLN A 138 -5.66 -14.19 20.08
CA GLN A 138 -4.53 -13.54 20.76
C GLN A 138 -4.38 -14.03 22.19
N ILE A 139 -5.47 -14.19 22.94
CA ILE A 139 -5.45 -14.76 24.28
C ILE A 139 -4.95 -16.22 24.25
N GLU A 140 -5.38 -17.03 23.27
CA GLU A 140 -4.98 -18.43 23.19
C GLU A 140 -3.48 -18.59 22.93
N ILE A 141 -2.88 -17.82 22.02
CA ILE A 141 -1.43 -17.91 21.79
C ILE A 141 -0.63 -17.42 23.01
N ILE A 142 -1.11 -16.39 23.73
CA ILE A 142 -0.46 -15.92 24.96
C ILE A 142 -0.41 -17.05 26.00
N LYS A 143 -1.48 -17.84 26.16
CA LYS A 143 -1.49 -19.01 27.07
C LYS A 143 -0.41 -19.99 26.68
N VAL A 144 -0.27 -20.30 25.39
CA VAL A 144 0.76 -21.24 24.91
C VAL A 144 2.17 -20.71 25.21
N ILE A 145 2.43 -19.43 24.94
CA ILE A 145 3.74 -18.79 25.20
C ILE A 145 4.06 -18.79 26.70
N LEU A 146 3.06 -18.53 27.57
CA LEU A 146 3.19 -18.63 29.02
C LEU A 146 3.51 -20.06 29.48
N GLU A 147 2.76 -21.05 28.99
CA GLU A 147 2.96 -22.46 29.32
C GLU A 147 4.37 -22.95 28.93
N LYS A 148 4.92 -22.45 27.83
CA LYS A 148 6.29 -22.72 27.37
C LYS A 148 7.37 -21.96 28.14
N GLY A 149 6.99 -21.00 28.99
CA GLY A 149 7.91 -20.24 29.84
C GLY A 149 8.60 -19.10 29.15
N TYR A 150 8.12 -18.65 27.93
CA TYR A 150 8.66 -17.50 27.23
C TYR A 150 7.89 -16.18 27.54
N ALA A 151 6.95 -16.23 28.47
CA ALA A 151 6.27 -15.04 28.97
C ALA A 151 6.06 -15.14 30.49
N TYR A 152 5.78 -14.01 31.12
CA TYR A 152 5.48 -13.91 32.56
C TYR A 152 4.38 -12.89 32.81
N GLU A 153 3.65 -13.08 33.90
CA GLU A 153 2.63 -12.16 34.40
C GLU A 153 3.22 -11.20 35.43
N LYS A 154 2.93 -9.92 35.28
CA LYS A 154 3.25 -8.89 36.28
C LYS A 154 2.17 -7.82 36.36
N ASN A 155 1.59 -7.65 37.53
CA ASN A 155 0.53 -6.69 37.82
C ASN A 155 -0.72 -6.80 36.91
N GLY A 156 -1.02 -8.02 36.40
CA GLY A 156 -2.15 -8.30 35.49
C GLY A 156 -1.85 -7.98 34.01
N SER A 157 -0.61 -7.63 33.70
CA SER A 157 -0.08 -7.56 32.33
C SER A 157 0.79 -8.78 32.03
N ILE A 158 0.84 -9.20 30.77
CA ILE A 158 1.69 -10.30 30.30
C ILE A 158 2.78 -9.75 29.42
N TYR A 159 4.01 -10.07 29.72
CA TYR A 159 5.20 -9.66 28.96
C TYR A 159 5.92 -10.87 28.38
N PHE A 160 6.39 -10.74 27.15
CA PHE A 160 7.28 -11.69 26.50
C PHE A 160 8.68 -11.54 27.08
N ASN A 161 9.28 -12.65 27.50
CA ASN A 161 10.64 -12.70 28.09
C ASN A 161 11.66 -12.91 26.97
N VAL A 162 12.21 -11.81 26.47
CA VAL A 162 13.17 -11.80 25.34
C VAL A 162 14.47 -12.50 25.72
N VAL A 163 14.93 -12.35 26.97
CA VAL A 163 16.16 -12.97 27.44
C VAL A 163 16.03 -14.48 27.46
N LYS A 164 14.93 -14.97 28.03
CA LYS A 164 14.65 -16.42 28.08
C LYS A 164 14.47 -17.00 26.66
N PHE A 165 13.75 -16.33 25.80
CA PHE A 165 13.59 -16.74 24.41
C PHE A 165 14.95 -16.83 23.68
N ASN A 166 15.84 -15.87 23.92
CA ASN A 166 17.17 -15.85 23.29
C ASN A 166 18.12 -16.98 23.73
N GLU A 167 17.83 -17.68 24.86
CA GLU A 167 18.57 -18.88 25.26
C GLU A 167 18.34 -20.06 24.30
N ASP A 168 17.11 -20.21 23.78
CA ASP A 168 16.70 -21.32 22.92
C ASP A 168 16.66 -20.97 21.45
N TYR A 169 16.43 -19.66 21.13
CA TYR A 169 16.30 -19.09 19.80
C TYR A 169 17.27 -17.92 19.64
N ASN A 170 17.17 -17.19 18.56
CA ASN A 170 18.00 -16.01 18.30
C ASN A 170 17.11 -14.79 18.09
N TYR A 171 16.96 -13.94 19.12
CA TYR A 171 16.26 -12.65 18.99
C TYR A 171 17.18 -11.63 18.31
N GLY A 172 16.66 -10.93 17.31
CA GLY A 172 17.41 -9.96 16.49
C GLY A 172 17.93 -10.53 15.16
N LYS A 173 17.56 -11.77 14.80
CA LYS A 173 18.03 -12.42 13.56
C LYS A 173 17.54 -11.74 12.28
N LEU A 174 16.36 -11.09 12.28
CA LEU A 174 15.85 -10.34 11.14
C LEU A 174 16.52 -8.97 11.04
N SER A 175 16.64 -8.27 12.17
CA SER A 175 17.19 -6.92 12.22
C SER A 175 18.72 -6.89 12.14
N GLY A 176 19.38 -8.01 12.45
CA GLY A 176 20.84 -8.10 12.61
C GLY A 176 21.35 -7.51 13.92
N ARG A 177 20.46 -7.18 14.86
CA ARG A 177 20.82 -6.62 16.19
C ARG A 177 21.15 -7.73 17.15
N LYS A 178 22.18 -7.50 17.99
CA LYS A 178 22.53 -8.41 19.07
C LYS A 178 21.84 -8.00 20.35
N LEU A 179 21.32 -8.98 21.12
CA LEU A 179 20.62 -8.69 22.37
C LEU A 179 21.50 -7.96 23.39
N GLU A 180 22.78 -8.31 23.47
CA GLU A 180 23.74 -7.67 24.35
C GLU A 180 23.91 -6.16 24.07
N ASP A 181 23.95 -5.79 22.78
CA ASP A 181 24.07 -4.40 22.35
C ASP A 181 22.77 -3.63 22.65
N MET A 182 21.61 -4.28 22.52
CA MET A 182 20.33 -3.68 22.87
C MET A 182 20.23 -3.42 24.37
N ILE A 183 20.65 -4.38 25.21
CA ILE A 183 20.72 -4.26 26.68
C ILE A 183 21.66 -3.12 27.08
N ALA A 184 22.84 -3.04 26.47
CA ALA A 184 23.83 -2.01 26.79
C ALA A 184 23.32 -0.58 26.49
N ASN A 185 22.55 -0.40 25.41
CA ASN A 185 22.04 0.89 25.01
C ASN A 185 20.79 1.34 25.80
N THR A 186 20.11 0.45 26.50
CA THR A 186 18.89 0.79 27.29
C THR A 186 19.18 1.14 28.74
N ARG A 187 20.42 1.03 29.21
CA ARG A 187 20.81 1.38 30.61
C ARG A 187 20.58 2.84 30.99
N GLU A 188 20.40 3.74 30.05
CA GLU A 188 20.13 5.18 30.29
C GLU A 188 18.63 5.54 30.31
N LEU A 189 17.73 4.63 29.92
CA LEU A 189 16.30 4.86 29.95
C LEU A 189 15.73 4.46 31.30
N THR A 190 15.49 5.46 32.13
CA THR A 190 14.93 5.36 33.50
C THR A 190 13.59 4.64 33.57
N ALA A 191 13.50 3.69 34.51
CA ALA A 191 12.30 3.21 35.21
C ALA A 191 11.18 2.65 34.33
N GLN A 192 11.35 1.43 33.84
CA GLN A 192 10.23 0.57 33.46
C GLN A 192 10.00 -0.42 34.62
N ASP A 193 9.29 0.03 35.67
CA ASP A 193 9.08 -0.77 36.89
C ASP A 193 8.25 -2.06 36.69
N GLU A 194 7.71 -2.28 35.48
CA GLU A 194 6.85 -3.42 35.20
C GLU A 194 7.52 -4.55 34.40
N LYS A 195 8.64 -4.32 33.71
CA LYS A 195 9.34 -5.34 32.92
C LYS A 195 10.53 -5.92 33.69
N GLU A 196 10.78 -7.23 33.52
CA GLU A 196 11.98 -7.86 34.09
C GLU A 196 13.25 -7.44 33.34
N ASN A 197 13.13 -7.25 32.01
CA ASN A 197 14.21 -6.76 31.15
C ASN A 197 13.69 -5.63 30.27
N PRO A 198 14.49 -4.61 29.96
CA PRO A 198 14.09 -3.49 29.12
C PRO A 198 13.62 -3.89 27.71
N GLN A 199 14.09 -5.04 27.18
CA GLN A 199 13.77 -5.55 25.85
C GLN A 199 12.46 -6.34 25.80
N ASP A 200 11.93 -6.74 26.97
CA ASP A 200 10.67 -7.45 27.04
C ASP A 200 9.55 -6.54 26.49
N PHE A 201 8.58 -7.14 25.83
CA PHE A 201 7.47 -6.41 25.21
C PHE A 201 6.12 -7.00 25.64
N ALA A 202 5.09 -6.16 25.63
CA ALA A 202 3.77 -6.58 26.10
C ALA A 202 3.10 -7.53 25.09
N LEU A 203 2.54 -8.63 25.61
CA LEU A 203 1.59 -9.49 24.91
C LEU A 203 0.15 -9.13 25.29
N TRP A 204 -0.07 -8.76 26.55
CA TRP A 204 -1.35 -8.30 27.10
C TRP A 204 -1.08 -7.20 28.12
N LYS A 205 -1.76 -6.06 27.96
CA LYS A 205 -1.67 -4.96 28.94
C LYS A 205 -2.94 -4.90 29.76
N ARG A 206 -2.79 -4.82 31.07
CA ARG A 206 -3.89 -4.55 31.97
C ARG A 206 -4.51 -3.19 31.64
N ALA A 207 -5.83 -3.14 31.51
CA ALA A 207 -6.55 -1.90 31.31
C ALA A 207 -6.69 -1.13 32.61
N GLU A 208 -6.49 0.18 32.54
CA GLU A 208 -6.87 1.09 33.60
C GLU A 208 -8.35 1.48 33.47
N PRO A 209 -9.01 1.99 34.56
CA PRO A 209 -10.46 2.29 34.54
C PRO A 209 -10.91 3.21 33.40
N GLN A 210 -10.04 4.10 32.92
CA GLN A 210 -10.32 5.03 31.82
C GLN A 210 -10.23 4.43 30.42
N HIS A 211 -9.63 3.23 30.26
CA HIS A 211 -9.56 2.57 28.97
C HIS A 211 -10.93 2.07 28.55
N ILE A 212 -11.45 2.60 27.43
CA ILE A 212 -12.74 2.20 26.85
C ILE A 212 -12.57 0.86 26.12
N MET A 213 -11.48 0.74 25.32
CA MET A 213 -11.17 -0.47 24.55
C MET A 213 -10.42 -1.46 25.41
N ARG A 214 -11.18 -2.39 26.02
CA ARG A 214 -10.67 -3.45 26.89
C ARG A 214 -11.56 -4.68 26.83
N TRP A 215 -10.95 -5.82 27.03
CA TRP A 215 -11.60 -7.12 26.92
C TRP A 215 -11.28 -7.98 28.14
N PRO A 216 -12.20 -8.85 28.56
CA PRO A 216 -11.94 -9.82 29.61
C PRO A 216 -10.91 -10.85 29.13
N SER A 217 -9.99 -11.23 30.02
CA SER A 217 -9.00 -12.27 29.82
C SER A 217 -8.79 -13.09 31.09
N PRO A 218 -8.06 -14.21 31.06
CA PRO A 218 -7.69 -14.96 32.27
C PRO A 218 -6.89 -14.13 33.28
N TRP A 219 -6.24 -13.05 32.85
CA TRP A 219 -5.39 -12.17 33.67
C TRP A 219 -6.11 -10.88 34.12
N GLY A 220 -7.39 -10.75 33.77
CA GLY A 220 -8.20 -9.58 34.05
C GLY A 220 -8.57 -8.79 32.79
N GLU A 221 -9.21 -7.63 32.96
CA GLU A 221 -9.53 -6.74 31.87
C GLU A 221 -8.27 -6.07 31.31
N GLY A 222 -8.13 -6.12 29.99
CA GLY A 222 -6.95 -5.60 29.31
C GLY A 222 -7.12 -5.52 27.78
N PHE A 223 -6.02 -5.33 27.10
CA PHE A 223 -5.96 -5.27 25.66
C PHE A 223 -4.65 -5.90 25.14
N PRO A 224 -4.62 -6.42 23.90
CA PRO A 224 -3.43 -7.07 23.35
C PRO A 224 -2.31 -6.08 23.06
N GLY A 225 -1.06 -6.55 23.14
CA GLY A 225 0.11 -5.82 22.65
C GLY A 225 0.11 -5.74 21.12
N TRP A 226 0.57 -4.62 20.58
CA TRP A 226 0.55 -4.31 19.14
C TRP A 226 1.22 -5.38 18.25
N HIS A 227 2.31 -5.99 18.70
CA HIS A 227 3.06 -6.94 17.87
C HIS A 227 2.35 -8.30 17.70
N LEU A 228 1.42 -8.65 18.61
CA LEU A 228 0.77 -9.95 18.64
C LEU A 228 -0.31 -10.10 17.56
N GLU A 229 -0.94 -9.02 17.17
CA GLU A 229 -2.06 -9.02 16.24
C GLU A 229 -1.68 -9.63 14.88
N CYS A 230 -0.53 -9.20 14.31
CA CYS A 230 -0.06 -9.67 13.02
C CYS A 230 0.34 -11.14 13.06
N THR A 231 0.99 -11.59 14.13
CA THR A 231 1.32 -13.00 14.35
C THR A 231 0.07 -13.87 14.30
N VAL A 232 -0.97 -13.47 15.01
CA VAL A 232 -2.22 -14.23 15.11
C VAL A 232 -3.01 -14.20 13.82
N MET A 233 -3.21 -13.03 13.22
CA MET A 233 -3.99 -12.90 12.01
C MET A 233 -3.32 -13.55 10.80
N SER A 234 -2.00 -13.44 10.65
CA SER A 234 -1.27 -14.13 9.59
C SER A 234 -1.39 -15.66 9.73
N THR A 235 -1.16 -16.19 10.91
CA THR A 235 -1.24 -17.63 11.19
C THR A 235 -2.65 -18.18 10.95
N LYS A 236 -3.68 -17.46 11.39
CA LYS A 236 -5.08 -17.89 11.22
C LYS A 236 -5.47 -18.06 9.75
N TYR A 237 -5.05 -17.16 8.88
CA TYR A 237 -5.48 -17.15 7.49
C TYR A 237 -4.51 -17.78 6.49
N LEU A 238 -3.22 -17.85 6.84
CA LEU A 238 -2.16 -18.34 5.95
C LEU A 238 -1.47 -19.61 6.47
N GLY A 239 -1.70 -19.97 7.73
CA GLY A 239 -1.04 -21.09 8.41
C GLY A 239 0.19 -20.67 9.23
N GLU A 240 0.73 -21.61 10.02
CA GLU A 240 1.86 -21.36 10.94
C GLU A 240 3.15 -20.96 10.21
N THR A 241 3.28 -21.32 8.96
CA THR A 241 4.34 -20.87 8.05
C THR A 241 3.72 -20.52 6.68
N PHE A 242 4.01 -19.33 6.17
CA PHE A 242 3.52 -18.87 4.88
C PHE A 242 4.65 -18.27 4.02
N ASP A 243 4.33 -17.83 2.79
CA ASP A 243 5.38 -17.52 1.81
C ASP A 243 5.99 -16.15 2.04
N ILE A 244 5.21 -15.06 2.03
CA ILE A 244 5.70 -13.68 1.99
C ILE A 244 5.09 -12.87 3.13
N HIS A 245 5.94 -12.23 3.93
CA HIS A 245 5.54 -11.19 4.89
C HIS A 245 6.16 -9.86 4.49
N GLY A 246 5.33 -8.84 4.35
CA GLY A 246 5.72 -7.52 3.90
C GLY A 246 5.35 -6.40 4.86
N GLY A 247 6.15 -5.32 4.82
CA GLY A 247 5.88 -4.09 5.57
C GLY A 247 6.86 -2.97 5.23
N GLY A 248 6.75 -1.84 5.93
CA GLY A 248 7.74 -0.78 5.88
C GLY A 248 9.05 -1.20 6.54
N MET A 249 10.16 -0.57 6.16
CA MET A 249 11.49 -0.83 6.74
C MET A 249 11.53 -0.50 8.24
N ASP A 250 10.69 0.41 8.70
CA ASP A 250 10.50 0.78 10.11
C ASP A 250 9.89 -0.36 10.94
N LEU A 251 9.09 -1.22 10.33
CA LEU A 251 8.51 -2.39 11.00
C LEU A 251 9.51 -3.55 11.18
N LYS A 252 10.65 -3.53 10.44
CA LYS A 252 11.65 -4.59 10.55
C LYS A 252 12.10 -4.81 11.99
N PHE A 253 12.22 -3.71 12.76
CA PHE A 253 12.48 -3.74 14.20
C PHE A 253 11.75 -2.56 14.87
N PRO A 254 11.02 -2.80 16.00
CA PRO A 254 10.91 -4.10 16.70
C PRO A 254 9.81 -5.03 16.17
N HIS A 255 8.83 -4.54 15.38
CA HIS A 255 7.56 -5.21 15.12
C HIS A 255 7.71 -6.64 14.53
N HIS A 256 8.34 -6.77 13.36
CA HIS A 256 8.52 -8.08 12.71
C HIS A 256 9.48 -9.00 13.46
N GLU A 257 10.45 -8.46 14.20
CA GLU A 257 11.31 -9.24 15.09
C GLU A 257 10.49 -9.86 16.23
N CYS A 258 9.57 -9.09 16.82
CA CYS A 258 8.65 -9.58 17.85
C CYS A 258 7.68 -10.62 17.29
N GLU A 259 7.19 -10.47 16.05
CA GLU A 259 6.34 -11.48 15.40
C GLU A 259 7.07 -12.81 15.22
N ILE A 260 8.35 -12.77 14.81
CA ILE A 260 9.19 -13.98 14.73
C ILE A 260 9.29 -14.65 16.10
N ALA A 261 9.59 -13.88 17.15
CA ALA A 261 9.73 -14.40 18.49
C ALA A 261 8.42 -15.03 19.00
N GLN A 262 7.30 -14.37 18.79
CA GLN A 262 5.97 -14.87 19.16
C GLN A 262 5.61 -16.16 18.42
N ALA A 263 5.86 -16.23 17.11
CA ALA A 263 5.56 -17.41 16.32
C ALA A 263 6.44 -18.61 16.69
N GLU A 264 7.74 -18.39 16.89
CA GLU A 264 8.65 -19.46 17.30
C GLU A 264 8.36 -19.92 18.73
N ALA A 265 8.09 -19.03 19.66
CA ALA A 265 7.67 -19.40 21.01
C ALA A 265 6.30 -20.12 21.01
N GLY A 266 5.34 -19.66 20.22
CA GLY A 266 3.99 -20.21 20.18
C GLY A 266 3.89 -21.54 19.42
N TYR A 267 4.49 -21.62 18.23
CA TYR A 267 4.27 -22.70 17.26
C TYR A 267 5.51 -23.55 16.97
N ASP A 268 6.69 -23.24 17.55
CA ASP A 268 7.99 -23.90 17.29
C ASP A 268 8.39 -23.89 15.81
N LYS A 269 7.99 -22.86 15.09
CA LYS A 269 8.19 -22.71 13.64
C LYS A 269 8.55 -21.29 13.23
N SER A 270 9.43 -21.16 12.26
CA SER A 270 9.60 -19.88 11.57
C SER A 270 8.31 -19.51 10.81
N PRO A 271 7.75 -18.31 11.02
CA PRO A 271 6.45 -17.98 10.46
C PRO A 271 6.45 -17.74 8.96
N VAL A 272 7.61 -17.37 8.37
CA VAL A 272 7.66 -16.83 7.02
C VAL A 272 8.90 -17.29 6.27
N ARG A 273 8.74 -17.63 4.99
CA ARG A 273 9.87 -17.93 4.10
C ARG A 273 10.60 -16.67 3.63
N TYR A 274 9.87 -15.65 3.19
CA TYR A 274 10.45 -14.43 2.61
C TYR A 274 9.95 -13.20 3.33
N TRP A 275 10.86 -12.51 4.04
CA TRP A 275 10.61 -11.22 4.66
C TRP A 275 10.97 -10.10 3.68
N MET A 276 10.01 -9.24 3.37
CA MET A 276 10.19 -8.16 2.40
C MET A 276 9.89 -6.80 3.03
N HIS A 277 10.76 -5.81 2.78
CA HIS A 277 10.61 -4.49 3.39
C HIS A 277 10.71 -3.39 2.33
N ALA A 278 9.66 -2.56 2.25
CA ALA A 278 9.68 -1.35 1.46
C ALA A 278 10.39 -0.21 2.23
N ASN A 279 11.29 0.51 1.55
CA ASN A 279 12.04 1.58 2.18
C ASN A 279 11.23 2.89 2.21
N MET A 280 11.70 3.85 3.00
CA MET A 280 10.99 5.09 3.29
C MET A 280 10.91 6.02 2.09
N LEU A 281 9.89 6.89 2.12
CA LEU A 281 9.76 8.07 1.30
C LEU A 281 10.23 9.29 2.11
N THR A 282 11.09 10.10 1.51
CA THR A 282 11.50 11.40 2.05
C THR A 282 10.80 12.52 1.28
N LEU A 283 10.75 13.70 1.84
CA LEU A 283 10.20 14.91 1.25
C LEU A 283 11.27 15.99 1.31
N ASN A 284 11.77 16.42 0.14
CA ASN A 284 12.86 17.38 0.00
C ASN A 284 14.10 16.98 0.85
N GLY A 285 14.52 15.70 0.73
CA GLY A 285 15.67 15.13 1.42
C GLY A 285 15.50 14.87 2.91
N LYS A 286 14.29 15.10 3.48
CA LYS A 286 14.02 14.93 4.90
C LYS A 286 12.96 13.85 5.14
N LYS A 287 13.09 13.11 6.24
CA LYS A 287 12.06 12.15 6.68
C LYS A 287 10.72 12.88 6.86
N MET A 288 9.66 12.31 6.30
CA MET A 288 8.31 12.81 6.55
C MET A 288 7.91 12.57 8.01
N SER A 289 7.43 13.63 8.68
CA SER A 289 6.99 13.57 10.06
C SER A 289 5.94 14.64 10.33
N LYS A 290 4.84 14.26 10.96
CA LYS A 290 3.79 15.21 11.40
C LYS A 290 4.30 16.21 12.43
N SER A 291 5.18 15.76 13.34
CA SER A 291 5.72 16.61 14.42
C SER A 291 6.65 17.72 13.94
N THR A 292 7.27 17.56 12.77
CA THR A 292 8.17 18.57 12.18
C THR A 292 7.50 19.45 11.12
N GLY A 293 6.20 19.25 10.84
CA GLY A 293 5.49 19.91 9.75
C GLY A 293 5.92 19.45 8.34
N ASN A 294 6.89 18.53 8.22
CA ASN A 294 7.32 17.95 6.95
C ASN A 294 6.45 16.74 6.60
N ASN A 295 5.18 17.00 6.29
CA ASN A 295 4.21 15.97 5.95
C ASN A 295 3.34 16.43 4.80
N LEU A 296 2.99 15.51 3.92
CA LEU A 296 2.12 15.75 2.77
C LEU A 296 1.14 14.58 2.66
N LEU A 297 -0.14 14.90 2.68
CA LEU A 297 -1.22 13.92 2.54
C LEU A 297 -1.53 13.68 1.06
N PRO A 298 -1.97 12.46 0.68
CA PRO A 298 -2.37 12.18 -0.70
C PRO A 298 -3.41 13.17 -1.24
N ASP A 299 -4.47 13.49 -0.48
CA ASP A 299 -5.50 14.44 -0.91
C ASP A 299 -4.94 15.83 -1.20
N GLU A 300 -3.94 16.30 -0.43
CA GLU A 300 -3.27 17.59 -0.64
C GLU A 300 -2.45 17.61 -1.94
N ILE A 301 -1.92 16.45 -2.37
CA ILE A 301 -1.26 16.32 -3.67
C ILE A 301 -2.28 16.37 -4.80
N PHE A 302 -3.42 15.70 -4.63
CA PHE A 302 -4.45 15.61 -5.67
C PHE A 302 -5.19 16.94 -5.86
N SER A 303 -5.44 17.69 -4.77
CA SER A 303 -6.10 19.00 -4.82
C SER A 303 -5.13 20.14 -5.15
N GLY A 304 -3.85 19.98 -4.86
CA GLY A 304 -2.86 21.07 -4.90
C GLY A 304 -2.94 22.03 -3.71
N GLU A 305 -3.78 21.73 -2.70
CA GLU A 305 -3.95 22.58 -1.51
C GLU A 305 -2.81 22.36 -0.51
N ASN A 306 -1.61 22.78 -0.86
CA ASN A 306 -0.41 22.73 -0.04
C ASN A 306 0.62 23.76 -0.49
N ASP A 307 1.58 24.09 0.39
CA ASP A 307 2.66 25.06 0.11
C ASP A 307 3.93 24.42 -0.47
N ILE A 308 3.93 23.12 -0.74
CA ILE A 308 5.11 22.34 -1.13
C ILE A 308 5.17 22.13 -2.64
N LEU A 309 4.01 21.86 -3.24
CA LEU A 309 3.88 21.55 -4.66
C LEU A 309 3.30 22.74 -5.43
N SER A 310 3.79 22.95 -6.64
CA SER A 310 3.38 24.07 -7.51
C SER A 310 2.00 23.91 -8.13
N LYS A 311 1.45 22.69 -8.15
CA LYS A 311 0.17 22.35 -8.75
C LYS A 311 -0.38 21.01 -8.22
N PRO A 312 -1.66 20.68 -8.50
CA PRO A 312 -2.19 19.34 -8.26
C PRO A 312 -1.55 18.30 -9.20
N TYR A 313 -1.48 17.06 -8.73
CA TYR A 313 -0.99 15.90 -9.50
C TYR A 313 -2.02 14.77 -9.47
N PRO A 314 -2.34 14.16 -10.62
CA PRO A 314 -3.27 13.03 -10.64
C PRO A 314 -2.67 11.79 -9.93
N PRO A 315 -3.50 10.97 -9.26
CA PRO A 315 -3.04 9.79 -8.54
C PRO A 315 -2.17 8.84 -9.38
N ALA A 316 -2.50 8.66 -10.66
CA ALA A 316 -1.75 7.81 -11.59
C ALA A 316 -0.32 8.31 -11.83
N ALA A 317 -0.11 9.63 -11.94
CA ALA A 317 1.24 10.21 -12.07
C ALA A 317 2.05 10.06 -10.79
N VAL A 318 1.41 10.19 -9.61
CA VAL A 318 2.05 9.95 -8.32
C VAL A 318 2.41 8.47 -8.17
N ARG A 319 1.53 7.55 -8.56
CA ARG A 319 1.83 6.12 -8.59
C ARG A 319 3.00 5.81 -9.53
N PHE A 320 2.99 6.38 -10.74
CA PHE A 320 4.09 6.24 -11.68
C PHE A 320 5.42 6.73 -11.09
N PHE A 321 5.42 7.88 -10.41
CA PHE A 321 6.58 8.38 -9.67
C PHE A 321 7.09 7.36 -8.64
N MET A 322 6.18 6.77 -7.85
CA MET A 322 6.55 5.76 -6.83
C MET A 322 7.20 4.51 -7.44
N MET A 323 6.79 4.11 -8.65
CA MET A 323 7.33 2.94 -9.35
C MET A 323 8.68 3.20 -10.01
N GLN A 324 9.14 4.44 -10.13
CA GLN A 324 10.45 4.79 -10.70
C GLN A 324 11.64 4.46 -9.78
N ALA A 325 11.39 4.10 -8.53
CA ALA A 325 12.43 3.64 -7.61
C ALA A 325 12.14 2.21 -7.16
N HIS A 326 13.18 1.41 -7.03
CA HIS A 326 13.06 0.07 -6.46
C HIS A 326 12.46 0.16 -5.04
N TYR A 327 11.58 -0.79 -4.66
CA TYR A 327 10.88 -0.72 -3.38
C TYR A 327 11.83 -0.73 -2.16
N THR A 328 13.01 -1.33 -2.28
CA THR A 328 14.04 -1.35 -1.22
C THR A 328 14.88 -0.06 -1.14
N SER A 329 14.76 0.85 -2.10
CA SER A 329 15.52 2.11 -2.14
C SER A 329 14.76 3.23 -1.45
N ILE A 330 15.47 4.19 -0.85
CA ILE A 330 14.87 5.45 -0.43
C ILE A 330 14.44 6.22 -1.68
N LEU A 331 13.23 6.79 -1.65
CA LEU A 331 12.73 7.67 -2.71
C LEU A 331 12.52 9.06 -2.11
N ASP A 332 13.05 10.07 -2.78
CA ASP A 332 12.83 11.46 -2.39
C ASP A 332 11.78 12.11 -3.26
N LEU A 333 10.74 12.66 -2.64
CA LEU A 333 9.69 13.39 -3.29
C LEU A 333 10.03 14.88 -3.28
N SER A 334 10.01 15.51 -4.44
CA SER A 334 10.05 16.95 -4.62
C SER A 334 9.09 17.35 -5.73
N ASP A 335 8.76 18.63 -5.85
CA ASP A 335 7.90 19.13 -6.91
C ASP A 335 8.51 18.88 -8.29
N GLU A 336 9.82 19.11 -8.46
CA GLU A 336 10.54 18.86 -9.70
C GLU A 336 10.51 17.36 -10.09
N ALA A 337 10.64 16.46 -9.12
CA ALA A 337 10.59 15.03 -9.37
C ALA A 337 9.20 14.57 -9.81
N LEU A 338 8.14 15.10 -9.19
CA LEU A 338 6.75 14.84 -9.61
C LEU A 338 6.45 15.41 -11.00
N GLN A 339 6.91 16.64 -11.32
CA GLN A 339 6.76 17.21 -12.67
C GLN A 339 7.45 16.37 -13.74
N ALA A 340 8.65 15.86 -13.44
CA ALA A 340 9.37 14.98 -14.36
C ALA A 340 8.65 13.65 -14.55
N ALA A 341 8.15 13.05 -13.46
CA ALA A 341 7.38 11.81 -13.51
C ALA A 341 6.07 11.97 -14.28
N GLU A 342 5.35 13.06 -14.07
CA GLU A 342 4.10 13.37 -14.80
C GLU A 342 4.33 13.48 -16.31
N LYS A 343 5.40 14.16 -16.75
CA LYS A 343 5.78 14.21 -18.17
C LYS A 343 6.07 12.82 -18.72
N GLY A 344 6.76 11.98 -17.96
CA GLY A 344 7.01 10.59 -18.31
C GLY A 344 5.72 9.78 -18.44
N TYR A 345 4.83 9.92 -17.44
CA TYR A 345 3.52 9.28 -17.42
C TYR A 345 2.69 9.65 -18.67
N HIS A 346 2.53 10.94 -18.98
CA HIS A 346 1.78 11.37 -20.17
C HIS A 346 2.41 10.82 -21.45
N ARG A 347 3.73 10.89 -21.60
CA ARG A 347 4.41 10.33 -22.77
C ARG A 347 4.15 8.83 -22.93
N LEU A 348 4.12 8.07 -21.82
CA LEU A 348 3.80 6.64 -21.86
C LEU A 348 2.36 6.43 -22.31
N MET A 349 1.40 7.14 -21.70
CA MET A 349 -0.03 7.02 -22.03
C MET A 349 -0.34 7.43 -23.48
N ASP A 350 0.18 8.56 -23.94
CA ASP A 350 0.03 9.01 -25.33
C ASP A 350 0.58 7.99 -26.35
N SER A 351 1.70 7.33 -25.99
CA SER A 351 2.29 6.31 -26.85
C SER A 351 1.44 5.03 -26.91
N LEU A 352 0.76 4.68 -25.81
CA LEU A 352 -0.14 3.53 -25.79
C LEU A 352 -1.36 3.74 -26.70
N THR A 353 -1.89 4.95 -26.79
CA THR A 353 -2.98 5.24 -27.73
C THR A 353 -2.56 5.11 -29.20
N LEU A 354 -1.28 5.37 -29.51
CA LEU A 354 -0.77 5.23 -30.88
C LEU A 354 -0.58 3.76 -31.32
N LEU A 355 -0.51 2.82 -30.36
CA LEU A 355 -0.31 1.39 -30.65
C LEU A 355 -1.41 0.79 -31.54
N GLU A 356 -2.65 1.23 -31.35
CA GLU A 356 -3.80 0.70 -32.10
C GLU A 356 -3.67 0.96 -33.60
N ASP A 357 -3.17 2.16 -33.95
CA ASP A 357 -3.08 2.65 -35.35
C ASP A 357 -1.71 2.42 -35.98
N LEU A 358 -0.79 1.68 -35.34
CA LEU A 358 0.52 1.42 -35.94
C LEU A 358 0.40 0.65 -37.25
N PRO A 359 1.14 1.07 -38.31
CA PRO A 359 1.16 0.35 -39.57
C PRO A 359 1.82 -1.02 -39.40
N VAL A 360 1.30 -1.99 -40.18
CA VAL A 360 1.83 -3.36 -40.25
C VAL A 360 2.54 -3.54 -41.56
N SER A 361 3.71 -4.23 -41.52
CA SER A 361 4.55 -4.59 -42.69
C SER A 361 4.67 -6.11 -42.81
N GLY A 362 5.30 -6.56 -43.88
CA GLY A 362 5.53 -8.00 -44.11
C GLY A 362 6.69 -8.60 -43.28
N GLU A 363 7.48 -7.75 -42.61
CA GLU A 363 8.62 -8.16 -41.79
C GLU A 363 8.79 -7.20 -40.60
N SER A 364 9.41 -7.70 -39.52
CA SER A 364 9.81 -6.92 -38.36
C SER A 364 11.30 -6.58 -38.43
N THR A 365 11.64 -5.31 -38.13
CA THR A 365 13.02 -4.87 -37.87
C THR A 365 13.33 -4.80 -36.37
N LEU A 366 12.39 -5.16 -35.53
CA LEU A 366 12.46 -5.14 -34.09
C LEU A 366 12.36 -6.55 -33.49
N ASP A 367 13.17 -6.83 -32.50
CA ASP A 367 13.14 -8.12 -31.78
C ASP A 367 12.21 -7.97 -30.55
N VAL A 368 10.89 -7.94 -30.80
CA VAL A 368 9.86 -7.81 -29.78
C VAL A 368 9.86 -8.97 -28.78
N PRO A 369 10.07 -10.25 -29.21
CA PRO A 369 10.16 -11.38 -28.27
C PRO A 369 11.26 -11.21 -27.21
N SER A 370 12.49 -10.85 -27.63
CA SER A 370 13.58 -10.62 -26.68
C SER A 370 13.35 -9.42 -25.79
N TRP A 371 12.72 -8.36 -26.31
CA TRP A 371 12.32 -7.20 -25.49
C TRP A 371 11.29 -7.59 -24.43
N ARG A 372 10.27 -8.36 -24.80
CA ARG A 372 9.29 -8.89 -23.82
C ARG A 372 9.99 -9.69 -22.73
N GLN A 373 10.96 -10.54 -23.06
CA GLN A 373 11.70 -11.30 -22.06
C GLN A 373 12.48 -10.35 -21.12
N ARG A 374 13.09 -9.28 -21.63
CA ARG A 374 13.75 -8.28 -20.78
C ARG A 374 12.78 -7.59 -19.79
N CYS A 375 11.51 -7.40 -20.17
CA CYS A 375 10.50 -6.92 -19.23
C CYS A 375 10.26 -7.92 -18.10
N TYR A 376 10.15 -9.21 -18.41
CA TYR A 376 10.07 -10.27 -17.39
C TYR A 376 11.34 -10.35 -16.54
N ASP A 377 12.52 -10.29 -17.15
CA ASP A 377 13.79 -10.35 -16.43
C ASP A 377 13.94 -9.23 -15.42
N ALA A 378 13.45 -8.03 -15.75
CA ALA A 378 13.39 -6.90 -14.82
C ALA A 378 12.52 -7.21 -13.60
N MET A 379 11.31 -7.71 -13.80
CA MET A 379 10.42 -8.04 -12.70
C MET A 379 10.87 -9.30 -11.93
N ASN A 380 11.48 -10.24 -12.61
CA ASN A 380 12.03 -11.46 -12.00
C ASN A 380 13.28 -11.18 -11.15
N ASP A 381 13.92 -10.04 -11.30
CA ASP A 381 15.03 -9.59 -10.46
C ASP A 381 14.54 -8.72 -9.29
N ASP A 382 13.76 -9.31 -8.38
CA ASP A 382 13.27 -8.67 -7.17
C ASP A 382 12.29 -7.52 -7.45
N PHE A 383 11.38 -7.72 -8.40
CA PHE A 383 10.33 -6.75 -8.77
C PHE A 383 10.90 -5.38 -9.16
N ASN A 384 11.93 -5.37 -10.00
CA ASN A 384 12.69 -4.18 -10.35
C ASN A 384 11.92 -3.25 -11.31
N SER A 385 10.95 -2.53 -10.77
CA SER A 385 10.09 -1.62 -11.52
C SER A 385 10.85 -0.52 -12.26
N PRO A 386 11.94 0.12 -11.75
CA PRO A 386 12.67 1.11 -12.53
C PRO A 386 13.32 0.52 -13.80
N VAL A 387 13.83 -0.70 -13.75
CA VAL A 387 14.37 -1.39 -14.93
C VAL A 387 13.24 -1.75 -15.90
N LEU A 388 12.10 -2.23 -15.38
CA LEU A 388 10.91 -2.47 -16.21
C LEU A 388 10.48 -1.18 -16.93
N ILE A 389 10.36 -0.06 -16.21
CA ILE A 389 9.97 1.24 -16.80
C ILE A 389 10.93 1.65 -17.91
N ALA A 390 12.24 1.42 -17.74
CA ALA A 390 13.22 1.68 -18.81
C ALA A 390 12.94 0.85 -20.05
N GLN A 391 12.58 -0.44 -19.91
CA GLN A 391 12.17 -1.30 -21.03
C GLN A 391 10.88 -0.80 -21.69
N LEU A 392 9.90 -0.37 -20.90
CA LEU A 392 8.65 0.20 -21.44
C LEU A 392 8.91 1.46 -22.27
N PHE A 393 9.86 2.32 -21.87
CA PHE A 393 10.27 3.49 -22.66
C PHE A 393 11.08 3.11 -23.92
N GLU A 394 11.76 1.96 -23.96
CA GLU A 394 12.28 1.42 -25.21
C GLU A 394 11.13 1.07 -26.16
N GLY A 395 10.07 0.42 -25.67
CA GLY A 395 8.83 0.18 -26.42
C GLY A 395 8.17 1.47 -26.92
N VAL A 396 8.08 2.50 -26.07
CA VAL A 396 7.62 3.84 -26.48
C VAL A 396 8.42 4.41 -27.63
N LYS A 397 9.75 4.30 -27.56
CA LYS A 397 10.63 4.74 -28.68
C LYS A 397 10.34 3.97 -29.96
N TRP A 398 10.12 2.67 -29.87
CA TRP A 398 9.78 1.84 -31.04
C TRP A 398 8.45 2.25 -31.68
N ILE A 399 7.44 2.50 -30.89
CA ILE A 399 6.12 2.99 -31.35
C ILE A 399 6.30 4.23 -32.24
N HIS A 400 7.05 5.23 -31.77
CA HIS A 400 7.32 6.44 -32.55
C HIS A 400 8.12 6.16 -33.83
N LEU A 401 9.16 5.32 -33.78
CA LEU A 401 9.97 4.98 -34.96
C LEU A 401 9.19 4.22 -36.02
N VAL A 402 8.28 3.33 -35.61
CA VAL A 402 7.38 2.61 -36.53
C VAL A 402 6.40 3.57 -37.18
N ARG A 403 5.81 4.50 -36.40
CA ARG A 403 4.91 5.53 -36.90
C ARG A 403 5.58 6.45 -37.92
N GLU A 404 6.87 6.76 -37.71
CA GLU A 404 7.67 7.58 -38.62
C GLU A 404 8.16 6.80 -39.87
N GLY A 405 7.84 5.50 -39.99
CA GLY A 405 8.29 4.65 -41.07
C GLY A 405 9.79 4.28 -41.04
N LYS A 406 10.47 4.54 -39.92
CA LYS A 406 11.91 4.23 -39.72
C LYS A 406 12.17 2.78 -39.28
N MET A 407 11.15 2.16 -38.70
CA MET A 407 11.15 0.75 -38.29
C MET A 407 9.87 0.07 -38.76
N HIS A 408 9.87 -1.23 -38.81
CA HIS A 408 8.78 -2.06 -39.32
C HIS A 408 8.39 -3.13 -38.32
N LEU A 409 7.07 -3.43 -38.28
CA LEU A 409 6.49 -4.48 -37.44
C LEU A 409 5.58 -5.37 -38.28
N GLU A 410 5.71 -6.67 -38.20
CA GLU A 410 4.70 -7.62 -38.65
C GLU A 410 3.51 -7.68 -37.68
N ALA A 411 2.37 -8.18 -38.12
CA ALA A 411 1.16 -8.23 -37.32
C ALA A 411 1.32 -8.94 -35.98
N LYS A 412 2.09 -10.02 -35.95
CA LYS A 412 2.37 -10.81 -34.75
C LYS A 412 3.17 -10.01 -33.74
N ASP A 413 4.20 -9.31 -34.15
CA ASP A 413 5.07 -8.51 -33.28
C ASP A 413 4.36 -7.24 -32.80
N LYS A 414 3.49 -6.62 -33.64
CA LYS A 414 2.60 -5.54 -33.20
C LYS A 414 1.70 -6.02 -32.06
N SER A 415 1.04 -7.17 -32.23
CA SER A 415 0.16 -7.74 -31.19
C SER A 415 0.94 -8.07 -29.92
N LEU A 416 2.16 -8.63 -30.04
CA LEU A 416 3.00 -8.95 -28.90
C LEU A 416 3.47 -7.69 -28.15
N LEU A 417 3.87 -6.64 -28.88
CA LEU A 417 4.24 -5.34 -28.30
C LEU A 417 3.03 -4.74 -27.54
N GLN A 418 1.85 -4.74 -28.16
CA GLN A 418 0.62 -4.20 -27.58
C GLN A 418 0.25 -4.94 -26.30
N THR A 419 0.16 -6.28 -26.33
CA THR A 419 -0.17 -7.10 -25.15
C THR A 419 0.86 -6.89 -24.03
N THR A 420 2.15 -6.88 -24.37
CA THR A 420 3.20 -6.70 -23.35
C THR A 420 3.14 -5.33 -22.70
N MET A 421 2.91 -4.26 -23.48
CA MET A 421 2.73 -2.91 -22.91
C MET A 421 1.51 -2.84 -22.00
N GLN A 422 0.37 -3.43 -22.41
CA GLN A 422 -0.86 -3.48 -21.61
C GLN A 422 -0.65 -4.26 -20.30
N ASP A 423 -0.10 -5.47 -20.38
CA ASP A 423 0.15 -6.33 -19.22
C ASP A 423 1.03 -5.63 -18.18
N PHE A 424 2.16 -5.04 -18.60
CA PHE A 424 3.09 -4.45 -17.63
C PHE A 424 2.66 -3.07 -17.16
N VAL A 425 2.04 -2.24 -17.98
CA VAL A 425 1.62 -0.89 -17.56
C VAL A 425 0.36 -0.95 -16.69
N PHE A 426 -0.69 -1.65 -17.15
CA PHE A 426 -1.98 -1.65 -16.46
C PHE A 426 -2.09 -2.76 -15.42
N ASP A 427 -1.73 -3.99 -15.76
CA ASP A 427 -1.95 -5.11 -14.85
C ASP A 427 -0.85 -5.20 -13.79
N VAL A 428 0.43 -5.04 -14.15
CA VAL A 428 1.56 -5.18 -13.23
C VAL A 428 1.86 -3.89 -12.47
N LEU A 429 2.12 -2.78 -13.17
CA LEU A 429 2.39 -1.50 -12.50
C LEU A 429 1.10 -0.85 -11.96
N GLY A 430 -0.07 -1.27 -12.43
CA GLY A 430 -1.37 -0.76 -11.99
C GLY A 430 -1.57 0.73 -12.31
N ILE A 431 -0.93 1.21 -13.38
CA ILE A 431 -1.05 2.60 -13.82
C ILE A 431 -2.33 2.72 -14.63
N GLU A 432 -3.22 3.64 -14.26
CA GLU A 432 -4.45 3.93 -15.01
C GLU A 432 -4.23 5.06 -16.02
N THR A 433 -5.04 5.04 -17.07
CA THR A 433 -5.16 6.21 -17.94
C THR A 433 -5.89 7.32 -17.17
N ALA A 434 -5.43 8.55 -17.28
CA ALA A 434 -6.11 9.70 -16.65
C ALA A 434 -7.55 9.91 -17.18
N HIS A 435 -7.99 9.07 -18.11
CA HIS A 435 -9.29 9.12 -18.76
C HIS A 435 -10.45 8.44 -18.02
N SER A 436 -10.21 7.75 -16.88
CA SER A 436 -11.34 7.17 -16.12
C SER A 436 -12.25 8.26 -15.54
N ASP A 437 -11.68 9.35 -15.05
CA ASP A 437 -12.46 10.53 -14.63
C ASP A 437 -12.91 11.39 -15.85
N SER A 438 -12.11 11.45 -16.93
CA SER A 438 -12.48 12.23 -18.11
C SER A 438 -13.62 11.60 -18.90
N ALA A 439 -13.71 10.28 -19.00
CA ALA A 439 -14.82 9.62 -19.72
C ALA A 439 -16.18 9.83 -19.01
N GLU A 440 -16.20 9.91 -17.69
CA GLU A 440 -17.41 10.32 -16.95
C GLU A 440 -17.64 11.83 -17.04
N THR A 441 -16.58 12.62 -16.94
CA THR A 441 -16.62 14.08 -17.15
C THR A 441 -17.01 14.43 -18.58
N ASP A 442 -16.44 13.78 -19.60
CA ASP A 442 -16.80 13.96 -21.01
C ASP A 442 -18.24 13.54 -21.31
N LYS A 443 -18.73 12.46 -20.66
CA LYS A 443 -20.16 12.08 -20.74
C LYS A 443 -21.04 13.10 -20.04
N LEU A 444 -20.63 13.59 -18.87
CA LEU A 444 -21.33 14.66 -18.16
C LEU A 444 -21.32 15.95 -18.98
N ASP A 445 -20.18 16.36 -19.51
CA ASP A 445 -20.06 17.50 -20.41
C ASP A 445 -20.98 17.35 -21.64
N GLY A 446 -20.98 16.17 -22.28
CA GLY A 446 -21.87 15.89 -23.40
C GLY A 446 -23.36 16.00 -23.04
N VAL A 447 -23.75 15.47 -21.88
CA VAL A 447 -25.13 15.60 -21.36
C VAL A 447 -25.45 17.06 -21.04
N MET A 448 -24.51 17.80 -20.44
CA MET A 448 -24.68 19.21 -20.10
C MET A 448 -24.80 20.07 -21.36
N GLN A 449 -23.99 19.85 -22.39
CA GLN A 449 -24.10 20.54 -23.68
C GLN A 449 -25.47 20.28 -24.32
N LEU A 450 -25.94 19.04 -24.32
CA LEU A 450 -27.29 18.69 -24.82
C LEU A 450 -28.38 19.46 -24.05
N LEU A 451 -28.32 19.52 -22.73
CA LEU A 451 -29.30 20.25 -21.91
C LEU A 451 -29.22 21.75 -22.12
N ILE A 452 -28.01 22.31 -22.31
CA ILE A 452 -27.80 23.73 -22.66
C ILE A 452 -28.40 24.04 -24.05
N GLU A 453 -28.19 23.16 -25.05
CA GLU A 453 -28.80 23.30 -26.39
C GLU A 453 -30.32 23.25 -26.33
N MET A 454 -30.90 22.29 -25.58
CA MET A 454 -32.35 22.19 -25.39
C MET A 454 -32.93 23.47 -24.74
N ARG A 455 -32.26 23.97 -23.70
CA ARG A 455 -32.65 25.24 -23.03
C ARG A 455 -32.57 26.44 -23.97
N ASN A 456 -31.51 26.56 -24.74
CA ASN A 456 -31.33 27.65 -25.70
C ASN A 456 -32.38 27.59 -26.82
N LYS A 457 -32.72 26.39 -27.30
CA LYS A 457 -33.79 26.18 -28.26
C LYS A 457 -35.16 26.60 -27.67
N ALA A 458 -35.49 26.17 -26.45
CA ALA A 458 -36.72 26.58 -25.77
C ALA A 458 -36.81 28.14 -25.66
N ARG A 459 -35.70 28.81 -25.32
CA ARG A 459 -35.65 30.29 -25.29
C ARG A 459 -35.88 30.93 -26.67
N ALA A 460 -35.28 30.35 -27.73
CA ALA A 460 -35.49 30.83 -29.10
C ALA A 460 -36.96 30.67 -29.54
N ASP A 461 -37.59 29.57 -29.15
CA ASP A 461 -39.00 29.27 -29.42
C ASP A 461 -39.97 30.01 -28.48
N LYS A 462 -39.45 30.87 -27.57
CA LYS A 462 -40.18 31.60 -26.51
C LYS A 462 -40.92 30.72 -25.52
N ASP A 463 -40.50 29.45 -25.39
CA ASP A 463 -40.95 28.53 -24.34
C ASP A 463 -40.11 28.73 -23.07
N PHE A 464 -40.44 29.78 -22.34
CA PHE A 464 -39.73 30.12 -21.10
C PHE A 464 -39.97 29.11 -19.99
N ALA A 465 -41.12 28.42 -20.00
CA ALA A 465 -41.46 27.42 -18.99
C ALA A 465 -40.49 26.25 -19.04
N THR A 466 -40.23 25.69 -20.22
CA THR A 466 -39.24 24.59 -20.39
C THR A 466 -37.82 25.08 -20.10
N SER A 467 -37.45 26.30 -20.50
CA SER A 467 -36.13 26.89 -20.19
C SER A 467 -35.87 27.00 -18.67
N ASP A 468 -36.87 27.47 -17.91
CA ASP A 468 -36.77 27.61 -16.45
C ASP A 468 -36.80 26.26 -15.77
N GLN A 469 -37.61 25.32 -16.24
CA GLN A 469 -37.62 23.93 -15.70
C GLN A 469 -36.25 23.24 -15.80
N ILE A 470 -35.56 23.40 -16.93
CA ILE A 470 -34.18 22.83 -17.09
C ILE A 470 -33.21 23.50 -16.10
N ARG A 471 -33.25 24.84 -15.97
CA ARG A 471 -32.37 25.58 -15.06
C ARG A 471 -32.61 25.15 -13.58
N ASP A 472 -33.88 25.11 -13.18
CA ASP A 472 -34.25 24.81 -11.81
C ASP A 472 -33.97 23.33 -11.44
N ALA A 473 -34.16 22.40 -12.39
CA ALA A 473 -33.79 20.99 -12.21
C ALA A 473 -32.26 20.83 -12.04
N LEU A 474 -31.44 21.51 -12.84
CA LEU A 474 -29.99 21.50 -12.70
C LEU A 474 -29.56 22.15 -11.38
N GLY A 475 -30.19 23.28 -10.99
CA GLY A 475 -29.94 23.93 -9.70
C GLY A 475 -30.25 23.04 -8.49
N SER A 476 -31.28 22.20 -8.57
CA SER A 476 -31.60 21.21 -7.53
C SER A 476 -30.54 20.10 -7.39
N LEU A 477 -29.74 19.87 -8.40
CA LEU A 477 -28.60 18.94 -8.41
C LEU A 477 -27.27 19.63 -8.07
N GLY A 478 -27.29 20.93 -7.72
CA GLY A 478 -26.09 21.70 -7.39
C GLY A 478 -25.39 22.31 -8.60
N ILE A 479 -25.91 22.11 -9.83
CA ILE A 479 -25.29 22.58 -11.08
C ILE A 479 -25.82 23.98 -11.43
N GLN A 480 -24.93 24.96 -11.52
CA GLN A 480 -25.28 26.35 -11.84
C GLN A 480 -25.00 26.69 -13.30
N LEU A 481 -25.99 27.20 -14.01
CA LEU A 481 -25.82 27.74 -15.37
C LEU A 481 -25.50 29.23 -15.33
N LYS A 482 -24.49 29.65 -16.12
CA LYS A 482 -24.10 31.06 -16.31
C LYS A 482 -24.24 31.44 -17.78
N ASP A 483 -25.12 32.38 -18.08
CA ASP A 483 -25.28 32.93 -19.42
C ASP A 483 -24.25 34.05 -19.62
N GLY A 484 -23.41 33.97 -20.69
CA GLY A 484 -22.40 34.94 -21.06
C GLY A 484 -22.49 35.34 -22.52
N ASN A 485 -21.68 36.33 -22.95
CA ASN A 485 -21.68 36.81 -24.33
C ASN A 485 -21.20 35.77 -25.37
N GLU A 486 -20.45 34.78 -24.92
CA GLU A 486 -19.91 33.68 -25.75
C GLU A 486 -20.73 32.38 -25.64
N GLY A 487 -21.83 32.39 -24.88
CA GLY A 487 -22.70 31.24 -24.68
C GLY A 487 -23.03 30.97 -23.21
N THR A 488 -23.74 29.86 -22.96
CA THR A 488 -24.06 29.35 -21.59
C THR A 488 -22.99 28.38 -21.14
N THR A 489 -22.42 28.64 -19.96
CA THR A 489 -21.48 27.73 -19.28
C THR A 489 -22.13 27.17 -18.02
N TYR A 490 -21.55 26.11 -17.43
CA TYR A 490 -22.02 25.55 -16.19
C TYR A 490 -20.88 25.37 -15.19
N SER A 491 -21.22 25.27 -13.89
CA SER A 491 -20.31 24.90 -12.78
C SER A 491 -21.03 23.94 -11.83
N LEU A 492 -20.26 22.94 -11.34
CA LEU A 492 -20.70 21.95 -10.33
C LEU A 492 -20.60 22.53 -8.93
#